data_1d0f8433f4b2bd6c5e7d59d3d6f6a179
#
_entry.id   1d0f8433f4b2bd6c5e7d59d3d6f6a179
#
_cell.length_a   1.000
_cell.length_b   1.000
_cell.length_c   1.000
_cell.angle_alpha   90.00
_cell.angle_beta   90.00
_cell.angle_gamma   90.00
#
_symmetry.space_group_name_H-M   'P 1'
#
loop_
_entity.id
_entity.type
_entity.pdbx_description
1 polymer ?
#
loop_
_entity_poly.entity_id
_entity_poly.type
_entity_poly.pdbx_seq_one_letter_code
_entity_poly.pdbx_strand_id
1 'polypeptide(L)'
;MKIAVVGTGYVGLVAGAGFAESGNDVICVDKDVKKVAMLRRGKIPIYEPGLEEIVKRNKAEGRLVFTTDLAKAVRTSDVDRKSTRLNS
;
A
#
# COMPACT_ATOMS: atom_id res chain seq x y z
N MET A 1 6.40 4.29 11.51
CA MET A 1 7.08 4.88 10.35
C MET A 1 6.12 4.99 9.18
N LYS A 2 6.24 6.01 8.39
CA LYS A 2 5.40 6.18 7.21
C LYS A 2 6.17 5.73 5.97
N ILE A 3 5.59 4.83 5.22
CA ILE A 3 6.24 4.20 4.07
C ILE A 3 5.38 4.37 2.83
N ALA A 4 6.01 4.78 1.74
CA ALA A 4 5.33 4.87 0.45
C ALA A 4 5.78 3.70 -0.42
N VAL A 5 4.82 2.93 -0.91
CA VAL A 5 5.08 1.83 -1.83
C VAL A 5 4.55 2.24 -3.20
N VAL A 6 5.44 2.31 -4.18
CA VAL A 6 5.07 2.74 -5.54
C VAL A 6 4.81 1.51 -6.39
N GLY A 7 3.60 1.44 -6.90
CA GLY A 7 3.17 0.27 -7.65
C GLY A 7 2.48 -0.72 -6.74
N THR A 8 1.36 -1.27 -7.19
CA THR A 8 0.62 -2.26 -6.41
C THR A 8 0.56 -3.59 -7.15
N GLY A 9 1.67 -3.95 -7.80
CA GLY A 9 1.83 -5.28 -8.34
C GLY A 9 1.98 -6.26 -7.18
N TYR A 10 2.20 -7.52 -7.51
CA TYR A 10 2.25 -8.56 -6.48
C TYR A 10 3.22 -8.22 -5.35
N VAL A 11 4.46 -7.90 -5.71
CA VAL A 11 5.51 -7.63 -4.72
C VAL A 11 5.18 -6.40 -3.89
N GLY A 12 4.74 -5.32 -4.54
CA GLY A 12 4.41 -4.09 -3.84
C GLY A 12 3.25 -4.25 -2.88
N LEU A 13 2.22 -4.99 -3.30
CA LEU A 13 1.05 -5.19 -2.46
C LEU A 13 1.39 -6.04 -1.23
N VAL A 14 2.15 -7.11 -1.43
CA VAL A 14 2.57 -7.98 -0.33
C VAL A 14 3.47 -7.23 0.64
N ALA A 15 4.42 -6.46 0.12
CA ALA A 15 5.32 -5.67 0.95
C ALA A 15 4.56 -4.62 1.75
N GLY A 16 3.64 -3.89 1.09
CA GLY A 16 2.85 -2.87 1.76
C GLY A 16 2.00 -3.44 2.87
N ALA A 17 1.34 -4.56 2.60
CA ALA A 17 0.52 -5.23 3.60
C ALA A 17 1.37 -5.69 4.79
N GLY A 18 2.55 -6.24 4.52
CA GLY A 18 3.44 -6.69 5.58
C GLY A 18 3.96 -5.55 6.45
N PHE A 19 4.34 -4.43 5.83
CA PHE A 19 4.78 -3.26 6.59
C PHE A 19 3.65 -2.71 7.47
N ALA A 20 2.44 -2.66 6.94
CA ALA A 20 1.28 -2.18 7.71
C ALA A 20 0.98 -3.12 8.86
N GLU A 21 1.06 -4.42 8.62
CA GLU A 21 0.82 -5.41 9.67
C GLU A 21 1.85 -5.29 10.80
N SER A 22 3.06 -4.84 10.46
CA SER A 22 4.11 -4.63 11.45
C SER A 22 3.97 -3.30 12.21
N GLY A 23 2.92 -2.55 11.94
CA GLY A 23 2.64 -1.33 12.69
C GLY A 23 3.02 -0.03 11.98
N ASN A 24 3.45 -0.10 10.72
CA ASN A 24 3.79 1.09 9.97
C ASN A 24 2.58 1.67 9.26
N ASP A 25 2.63 2.97 8.99
CA ASP A 25 1.63 3.62 8.15
C ASP A 25 2.12 3.51 6.71
N VAL A 26 1.32 2.90 5.85
CA VAL A 26 1.73 2.61 4.48
C VAL A 26 0.78 3.25 3.48
N ILE A 27 1.34 3.93 2.50
CA ILE A 27 0.58 4.46 1.38
C ILE A 27 1.05 3.75 0.12
N CYS A 28 0.15 3.01 -0.50
CA CYS A 28 0.44 2.33 -1.76
C CYS A 28 -0.05 3.18 -2.92
N VAL A 29 0.81 3.42 -3.88
CA VAL A 29 0.50 4.29 -5.02
C VAL A 29 0.52 3.48 -6.30
N ASP A 30 -0.48 3.67 -7.13
CA ASP A 30 -0.51 3.08 -8.46
C ASP A 30 -1.24 4.05 -9.39
N LYS A 31 -0.80 4.14 -10.62
CA LYS A 31 -1.45 5.02 -11.58
C LYS A 31 -2.70 4.40 -12.20
N ASP A 32 -2.94 3.13 -11.97
CA ASP A 32 -4.12 2.45 -12.48
C ASP A 32 -5.30 2.75 -11.56
N VAL A 33 -6.18 3.64 -12.01
CA VAL A 33 -7.33 4.07 -11.22
C VAL A 33 -8.25 2.90 -10.87
N LYS A 34 -8.43 1.99 -11.80
CA LYS A 34 -9.31 0.83 -11.57
C LYS A 34 -8.75 -0.08 -10.50
N LYS A 35 -7.44 -0.32 -10.54
CA LYS A 35 -6.78 -1.16 -9.55
C LYS A 35 -6.89 -0.53 -8.16
N VAL A 36 -6.62 0.78 -8.07
CA VAL A 36 -6.71 1.47 -6.80
C VAL A 36 -8.14 1.43 -6.26
N ALA A 37 -9.13 1.62 -7.11
CA ALA A 37 -10.52 1.55 -6.69
C ALA A 37 -10.88 0.17 -6.13
N MET A 38 -10.38 -0.88 -6.76
CA MET A 38 -10.59 -2.25 -6.30
C MET A 38 -9.97 -2.47 -4.93
N LEU A 39 -8.74 -2.03 -4.77
CA LEU A 39 -8.01 -2.19 -3.50
C LEU A 39 -8.68 -1.39 -2.38
N ARG A 40 -9.20 -0.22 -2.69
CA ARG A 40 -9.93 0.59 -1.70
C ARG A 40 -11.18 -0.11 -1.20
N ARG A 41 -11.76 -1.00 -2.01
CA ARG A 41 -12.91 -1.77 -1.61
C ARG A 41 -12.53 -3.08 -0.92
N GLY A 42 -11.23 -3.31 -0.72
CA GLY A 42 -10.75 -4.52 -0.07
C GLY A 42 -10.63 -5.72 -0.99
N LYS A 43 -10.74 -5.53 -2.29
CA LYS A 43 -10.60 -6.62 -3.25
C LYS A 43 -9.16 -6.73 -3.69
N ILE A 44 -8.64 -7.94 -3.66
CA ILE A 44 -7.24 -8.22 -3.99
C ILE A 44 -7.19 -8.90 -5.36
N PRO A 45 -6.43 -8.35 -6.32
CA PRO A 45 -6.34 -8.96 -7.64
C PRO A 45 -5.46 -10.21 -7.68
N ILE A 46 -4.86 -10.54 -6.56
CA ILE A 46 -3.95 -11.68 -6.45
C ILE A 46 -4.51 -12.65 -5.43
N TYR A 47 -4.56 -13.92 -5.79
CA TYR A 47 -5.01 -14.92 -4.84
C TYR A 47 -3.85 -15.34 -3.97
N GLU A 48 -3.87 -14.91 -2.72
CA GLU A 48 -2.84 -15.22 -1.74
C GLU A 48 -3.55 -15.45 -0.41
N PRO A 49 -3.54 -16.67 0.11
CA PRO A 49 -4.25 -16.97 1.37
C PRO A 49 -3.80 -16.05 2.50
N GLY A 50 -4.77 -15.44 3.16
CA GLY A 50 -4.49 -14.55 4.28
C GLY A 50 -4.19 -13.11 3.90
N LEU A 51 -3.81 -12.84 2.67
CA LEU A 51 -3.47 -11.48 2.27
C LEU A 51 -4.68 -10.55 2.32
N GLU A 52 -5.82 -11.02 1.86
CA GLU A 52 -7.02 -10.20 1.85
C GLU A 52 -7.41 -9.76 3.26
N GLU A 53 -7.29 -10.64 4.22
CA GLU A 53 -7.61 -10.30 5.61
C GLU A 53 -6.66 -9.26 6.17
N ILE A 54 -5.37 -9.40 5.88
CA ILE A 54 -4.36 -8.44 6.32
C ILE A 54 -4.64 -7.07 5.72
N VAL A 55 -4.94 -7.02 4.43
CA VAL A 55 -5.24 -5.77 3.75
C VAL A 55 -6.49 -5.13 4.35
N LYS A 56 -7.54 -5.88 4.52
CA LYS A 56 -8.79 -5.35 5.05
C LYS A 56 -8.62 -4.83 6.48
N ARG A 57 -7.91 -5.59 7.31
CA ARG A 57 -7.70 -5.20 8.70
C ARG A 57 -6.89 -3.89 8.80
N ASN A 58 -5.79 -3.82 8.08
CA ASN A 58 -4.93 -2.65 8.16
C ASN A 58 -5.56 -1.43 7.50
N LYS A 59 -6.34 -1.65 6.46
CA LYS A 59 -7.09 -0.57 5.82
C LYS A 59 -8.12 0.00 6.79
N ALA A 60 -8.84 -0.87 7.50
CA ALA A 60 -9.83 -0.44 8.47
C ALA A 60 -9.20 0.35 9.61
N GLU A 61 -7.97 0.01 9.99
CA GLU A 61 -7.26 0.72 11.06
C GLU A 61 -6.54 1.98 10.57
N GLY A 62 -6.62 2.26 9.29
CA GLY A 62 -6.02 3.46 8.73
C GLY A 62 -4.52 3.36 8.47
N ARG A 63 -3.93 2.18 8.64
CA ARG A 63 -2.50 1.99 8.42
C ARG A 63 -2.14 1.68 6.98
N LEU A 64 -3.13 1.33 6.16
CA LEU A 64 -2.88 0.98 4.76
C LEU A 64 -3.83 1.77 3.88
N VAL A 65 -3.26 2.61 3.02
CA VAL A 65 -4.02 3.51 2.16
C VAL A 65 -3.58 3.30 0.72
N PHE A 66 -4.52 3.34 -0.20
CA PHE A 66 -4.25 3.23 -1.63
C PHE A 66 -4.62 4.53 -2.32
N THR A 67 -3.75 5.02 -3.19
CA THR A 67 -3.98 6.27 -3.89
C THR A 67 -3.33 6.24 -5.26
N THR A 68 -3.78 7.13 -6.14
CA THR A 68 -3.15 7.35 -7.44
C THR A 68 -2.21 8.55 -7.41
N ASP A 69 -2.12 9.26 -6.28
CA ASP A 69 -1.34 10.50 -6.16
C ASP A 69 0.05 10.23 -5.61
N LEU A 70 1.03 10.05 -6.51
CA LEU A 70 2.40 9.78 -6.12
C LEU A 70 3.01 10.94 -5.33
N ALA A 71 2.76 12.17 -5.76
CA ALA A 71 3.35 13.32 -5.10
C ALA A 71 2.89 13.41 -3.65
N LYS A 72 1.61 13.17 -3.41
CA LYS A 72 1.08 13.19 -2.05
C LYS A 72 1.70 12.10 -1.20
N ALA A 73 1.83 10.90 -1.76
CA ALA A 73 2.40 9.78 -1.02
C ALA A 73 3.84 10.06 -0.61
N VAL A 74 4.63 10.59 -1.52
CA VAL A 74 6.03 10.91 -1.23
C VAL A 74 6.14 12.01 -0.17
N ARG A 75 5.29 13.03 -0.27
CA ARG A 75 5.33 14.14 0.68
C ARG A 75 4.97 13.71 2.10
N THR A 76 4.12 12.72 2.24
CA THR A 76 3.69 12.28 3.56
C THR A 76 4.51 11.15 4.14
N SER A 77 5.49 10.66 3.39
CA SER A 77 6.36 9.59 3.85
C SER A 77 7.49 10.13 4.72
N ASP A 78 7.77 9.48 5.83
CA ASP A 78 8.81 9.93 6.76
C ASP A 78 10.21 9.78 6.20
N VAL A 79 10.41 8.82 5.33
CA VAL A 79 11.75 8.45 4.89
C VAL A 79 11.85 8.43 3.37
N ASP A 80 11.12 9.30 2.76
CA ASP A 80 11.04 9.39 1.32
C ASP A 80 12.38 9.69 0.66
N ARG A 81 13.25 10.32 1.38
CA ARG A 81 14.54 10.74 0.83
C ARG A 81 15.55 9.60 0.72
N LYS A 82 15.27 8.49 1.33
CA LYS A 82 16.22 7.40 1.39
C LYS A 82 15.80 6.22 0.54
N SER A 83 15.32 5.17 1.15
CA SER A 83 15.12 3.93 0.44
C SER A 83 13.85 3.20 0.86
N THR A 84 12.91 3.90 1.45
CA THR A 84 11.68 3.27 1.89
C THR A 84 10.62 3.24 0.81
N ARG A 85 10.92 3.78 -0.34
CA ARG A 85 10.01 3.74 -1.48
C ARG A 85 10.33 2.52 -2.33
N LEU A 86 9.36 1.66 -2.51
CA LEU A 86 9.51 0.44 -3.29
C LEU A 86 8.79 0.57 -4.61
N ASN A 87 9.41 0.05 -5.66
CA ASN A 87 8.82 -0.03 -6.99
C ASN A 87 8.48 -1.48 -7.30
N SER A 88 7.32 -1.68 -7.88
CA SER A 88 6.91 -3.03 -8.25
C SER A 88 6.21 -3.05 -9.60
#